data_ad23acd21136c955220e69458a0ca645
#
_entry.id   ad23acd21136c955220e69458a0ca645
#
_cell.length_a   1.000
_cell.length_b   1.000
_cell.length_c   1.000
_cell.angle_alpha   90.00
_cell.angle_beta   90.00
_cell.angle_gamma   90.00
#
_symmetry.space_group_name_H-M   'P 1'
#
loop_
_entity.id
_entity.type
_entity.pdbx_description
1 polymer ?
#
loop_
_entity_poly.entity_id
_entity_poly.type
_entity_poly.pdbx_seq_one_letter_code
_entity_poly.pdbx_strand_id
1 'polypeptide(L)'
;MANINKIIASLLPLGVLMLSSCAMQPPTSLMDIQAGEIFVLKTPITIQPNQSRTFIQFGQISGSSFDHSEAHCRIEIRDLSESPQIIQPERFIIKQVNIDEEMIALRNQTTQLALNDAITPTTMTDSTSINMVAYERPATMDLVHLYLHSKQQPNVYRLTCSGSLSNGSLADIPRSYRPQRQQIQHILGKIGHIESGT
;
A
#
# COMPACT_ATOMS: atom_id res chain seq x y z
N MET A 1 -22.91 6.63 68.94
CA MET A 1 -23.22 5.99 67.64
C MET A 1 -22.73 6.91 66.54
N ALA A 2 -21.52 6.71 66.10
CA ALA A 2 -20.85 7.58 65.11
C ALA A 2 -21.16 7.07 63.68
N ASN A 3 -21.47 8.02 62.80
CA ASN A 3 -21.92 7.84 61.41
C ASN A 3 -20.87 7.16 60.53
N ILE A 4 -21.05 5.86 60.30
CA ILE A 4 -20.20 5.05 59.40
C ILE A 4 -20.54 5.30 57.90
N ASN A 5 -21.67 5.95 57.60
CA ASN A 5 -22.14 6.16 56.21
C ASN A 5 -21.47 7.25 55.40
N LYS A 6 -20.54 8.03 55.99
CA LYS A 6 -19.84 9.13 55.26
C LYS A 6 -18.48 8.71 54.67
N ILE A 7 -17.95 7.55 54.96
CA ILE A 7 -16.59 7.12 54.51
C ILE A 7 -16.64 6.32 53.22
N ILE A 8 -17.79 5.75 52.84
CA ILE A 8 -17.91 4.91 51.66
C ILE A 8 -18.11 5.70 50.34
N ALA A 9 -18.55 6.96 50.43
CA ALA A 9 -18.84 7.77 49.25
C ALA A 9 -17.60 8.48 48.61
N SER A 10 -16.42 8.38 49.23
CA SER A 10 -15.22 9.09 48.77
C SER A 10 -14.19 8.24 48.02
N LEU A 11 -14.43 6.94 47.86
CA LEU A 11 -13.47 6.01 47.25
C LEU A 11 -13.83 5.53 45.82
N LEU A 12 -14.95 6.01 45.26
CA LEU A 12 -15.42 5.57 43.95
C LEU A 12 -14.97 6.38 42.70
N PRO A 13 -14.39 7.58 42.79
CA PRO A 13 -13.97 8.29 41.56
C PRO A 13 -12.54 8.02 41.10
N LEU A 14 -11.74 7.22 41.82
CA LEU A 14 -10.31 7.07 41.51
C LEU A 14 -10.01 5.87 40.57
N GLY A 15 -11.00 5.09 40.18
CA GLY A 15 -10.83 3.87 39.39
C GLY A 15 -11.03 4.00 37.87
N VAL A 16 -11.45 5.15 37.34
CA VAL A 16 -11.89 5.28 35.93
C VAL A 16 -10.84 5.91 35.00
N LEU A 17 -9.70 6.34 35.51
CA LEU A 17 -8.73 7.14 34.73
C LEU A 17 -7.58 6.37 34.08
N MET A 18 -7.59 5.03 34.07
CA MET A 18 -6.45 4.23 33.58
C MET A 18 -6.75 3.41 32.32
N LEU A 19 -7.75 3.77 31.52
CA LEU A 19 -7.97 3.16 30.21
C LEU A 19 -7.67 4.13 29.06
N SER A 20 -6.62 4.94 29.19
CA SER A 20 -5.98 5.53 28.02
C SER A 20 -5.22 4.42 27.32
N SER A 21 -5.94 3.55 26.58
CA SER A 21 -5.30 2.67 25.63
C SER A 21 -4.55 3.59 24.66
N CYS A 22 -3.22 3.53 24.68
CA CYS A 22 -2.41 4.06 23.59
C CYS A 22 -2.89 3.34 22.32
N ALA A 23 -3.82 3.96 21.58
CA ALA A 23 -4.05 3.61 20.21
C ALA A 23 -2.72 3.88 19.51
N MET A 24 -1.91 2.83 19.33
CA MET A 24 -0.74 2.90 18.47
C MET A 24 -1.27 3.22 17.08
N GLN A 25 -1.22 4.49 16.74
CA GLN A 25 -1.53 4.94 15.40
C GLN A 25 -0.50 4.29 14.48
N PRO A 26 -0.91 3.53 13.46
CA PRO A 26 0.05 2.93 12.55
C PRO A 26 0.93 4.03 11.97
N PRO A 27 2.18 3.72 11.56
CA PRO A 27 3.22 4.71 11.25
C PRO A 27 2.95 5.52 9.97
N THR A 28 1.74 6.08 9.83
CA THR A 28 1.40 7.11 8.82
C THR A 28 2.28 8.36 8.98
N SER A 29 2.88 8.55 10.16
CA SER A 29 3.89 9.59 10.43
C SER A 29 5.14 9.49 9.56
N LEU A 30 5.31 8.39 8.80
CA LEU A 30 6.45 8.14 7.92
C LEU A 30 6.19 8.55 6.47
N MET A 31 4.98 9.02 6.17
CA MET A 31 4.59 9.48 4.84
C MET A 31 4.48 11.00 4.85
N ASP A 32 5.04 11.64 3.83
CA ASP A 32 5.01 13.10 3.64
C ASP A 32 3.68 13.60 3.04
N ILE A 33 2.76 12.70 2.71
CA ILE A 33 1.37 12.98 2.31
C ILE A 33 0.47 12.61 3.48
N GLN A 34 -0.45 13.50 3.84
CA GLN A 34 -1.33 13.32 4.99
C GLN A 34 -2.81 13.38 4.61
N ALA A 35 -3.66 12.82 5.48
CA ALA A 35 -5.10 13.02 5.39
C ALA A 35 -5.43 14.51 5.53
N GLY A 36 -6.40 14.98 4.74
CA GLY A 36 -6.77 16.39 4.63
C GLY A 36 -6.14 17.10 3.44
N GLU A 37 -5.10 16.54 2.84
CA GLU A 37 -4.51 17.05 1.60
C GLU A 37 -5.39 16.75 0.39
N ILE A 38 -5.04 17.33 -0.75
CA ILE A 38 -5.87 17.32 -1.94
C ILE A 38 -5.12 16.71 -3.12
N PHE A 39 -5.68 15.65 -3.70
CA PHE A 39 -5.28 15.18 -5.02
C PHE A 39 -6.04 15.96 -6.09
N VAL A 40 -5.33 16.67 -6.94
CA VAL A 40 -5.88 17.43 -8.08
C VAL A 40 -5.69 16.63 -9.35
N LEU A 41 -6.78 16.14 -9.91
CA LEU A 41 -6.80 15.53 -11.25
C LEU A 41 -6.98 16.62 -12.29
N LYS A 42 -6.07 16.72 -13.26
CA LYS A 42 -6.08 17.73 -14.33
C LYS A 42 -6.57 17.20 -15.67
N THR A 43 -6.38 15.92 -15.91
CA THR A 43 -6.71 15.27 -17.17
C THR A 43 -7.77 14.21 -16.93
N PRO A 44 -8.84 14.13 -17.74
CA PRO A 44 -9.84 13.09 -17.59
C PRO A 44 -9.20 11.70 -17.79
N ILE A 45 -9.64 10.75 -16.99
CA ILE A 45 -9.15 9.37 -17.02
C ILE A 45 -10.28 8.43 -17.38
N THR A 46 -10.09 7.62 -18.41
CA THR A 46 -11.04 6.58 -18.80
C THR A 46 -10.67 5.23 -18.17
N ILE A 47 -11.60 4.66 -17.43
CA ILE A 47 -11.56 3.27 -16.96
C ILE A 47 -12.31 2.43 -17.97
N GLN A 48 -11.66 1.38 -18.48
CA GLN A 48 -12.24 0.50 -19.50
C GLN A 48 -13.39 -0.36 -18.94
N PRO A 49 -14.29 -0.85 -19.78
CA PRO A 49 -15.38 -1.74 -19.36
C PRO A 49 -14.86 -2.91 -18.54
N ASN A 50 -15.62 -3.29 -17.50
CA ASN A 50 -15.31 -4.40 -16.59
C ASN A 50 -13.96 -4.28 -15.86
N GLN A 51 -13.39 -3.06 -15.82
CA GLN A 51 -12.21 -2.76 -15.02
C GLN A 51 -12.57 -1.82 -13.86
N SER A 52 -11.89 -2.01 -12.73
CA SER A 52 -12.02 -1.14 -11.55
C SER A 52 -10.89 -0.11 -11.45
N ARG A 53 -9.92 -0.14 -12.36
CA ARG A 53 -8.71 0.69 -12.27
C ARG A 53 -8.06 0.93 -13.63
N THR A 54 -7.23 1.97 -13.68
CA THR A 54 -6.27 2.20 -14.76
C THR A 54 -4.95 2.67 -14.19
N PHE A 55 -3.87 2.51 -14.93
CA PHE A 55 -2.51 2.80 -14.48
C PHE A 55 -1.99 4.09 -15.08
N ILE A 56 -1.13 4.76 -14.31
CA ILE A 56 -0.44 5.99 -14.69
C ILE A 56 1.05 5.75 -14.46
N GLN A 57 1.84 5.94 -15.49
CA GLN A 57 3.28 5.77 -15.46
C GLN A 57 3.94 6.83 -16.35
N PHE A 58 5.02 7.46 -15.88
CA PHE A 58 5.72 8.54 -16.61
C PHE A 58 4.81 9.67 -17.10
N GLY A 59 3.79 10.04 -16.32
CA GLY A 59 2.83 11.08 -16.68
C GLY A 59 1.87 10.70 -17.81
N GLN A 60 1.70 9.42 -18.09
CA GLN A 60 0.80 8.90 -19.13
C GLN A 60 -0.13 7.83 -18.55
N ILE A 61 -1.32 7.72 -19.14
CA ILE A 61 -2.28 6.65 -18.83
C ILE A 61 -1.86 5.44 -19.65
N SER A 62 -1.49 4.35 -18.97
CA SER A 62 -0.87 3.18 -19.60
C SER A 62 -1.81 1.97 -19.73
N GLY A 63 -3.01 2.03 -19.16
CA GLY A 63 -3.94 0.90 -19.18
C GLY A 63 -3.30 -0.38 -18.66
N SER A 64 -3.33 -1.46 -19.44
CA SER A 64 -2.71 -2.76 -19.09
C SER A 64 -1.26 -2.90 -19.57
N SER A 65 -0.73 -1.93 -20.30
CA SER A 65 0.61 -1.97 -20.92
C SER A 65 1.67 -1.25 -20.10
N PHE A 66 1.59 -1.29 -18.77
CA PHE A 66 2.58 -0.66 -17.90
C PHE A 66 3.65 -1.66 -17.45
N ASP A 67 4.83 -1.15 -17.12
CA ASP A 67 5.89 -1.97 -16.56
C ASP A 67 5.68 -2.13 -15.05
N HIS A 68 5.40 -3.37 -14.63
CA HIS A 68 5.12 -3.71 -13.24
C HIS A 68 6.34 -3.55 -12.31
N SER A 69 7.55 -3.52 -12.86
CA SER A 69 8.79 -3.36 -12.09
C SER A 69 9.13 -1.90 -11.81
N GLU A 70 8.58 -0.99 -12.57
CA GLU A 70 8.83 0.44 -12.48
C GLU A 70 7.79 1.15 -11.61
N ALA A 71 8.18 2.29 -11.06
CA ALA A 71 7.27 3.11 -10.25
C ALA A 71 6.04 3.55 -11.06
N HIS A 72 4.87 3.36 -10.50
CA HIS A 72 3.60 3.68 -11.15
C HIS A 72 2.52 4.06 -10.12
N CYS A 73 1.47 4.71 -10.59
CA CYS A 73 0.23 4.89 -9.82
C CYS A 73 -0.93 4.18 -10.52
N ARG A 74 -1.95 3.79 -9.75
CA ARG A 74 -3.23 3.33 -10.27
C ARG A 74 -4.36 4.10 -9.60
N ILE A 75 -5.32 4.57 -10.39
CA ILE A 75 -6.55 5.15 -9.87
C ILE A 75 -7.65 4.09 -9.92
N GLU A 76 -8.41 3.98 -8.85
CA GLU A 76 -9.39 2.91 -8.65
C GLU A 76 -10.79 3.49 -8.39
N ILE A 77 -11.80 2.79 -8.90
CA ILE A 77 -13.22 3.07 -8.67
C ILE A 77 -13.86 1.92 -7.90
N ARG A 78 -15.02 2.20 -7.26
CA ARG A 78 -15.75 1.21 -6.44
C ARG A 78 -16.58 0.25 -7.29
N ASP A 79 -17.34 0.83 -8.22
CA ASP A 79 -18.37 0.10 -8.96
C ASP A 79 -17.87 -0.23 -10.35
N LEU A 80 -17.94 -1.51 -10.71
CA LEU A 80 -17.67 -1.97 -12.06
C LEU A 80 -18.82 -1.58 -13.00
N SER A 81 -18.51 -1.36 -14.27
CA SER A 81 -19.49 -1.09 -15.32
C SER A 81 -19.14 -1.84 -16.60
N GLU A 82 -20.14 -2.28 -17.33
CA GLU A 82 -20.00 -2.86 -18.66
C GLU A 82 -19.67 -1.80 -19.73
N SER A 83 -19.83 -0.54 -19.40
CA SER A 83 -19.46 0.60 -20.25
C SER A 83 -18.25 1.36 -19.67
N PRO A 84 -17.47 2.07 -20.51
CA PRO A 84 -16.37 2.89 -20.04
C PRO A 84 -16.83 3.93 -19.02
N GLN A 85 -16.09 4.12 -17.94
CA GLN A 85 -16.33 5.15 -16.95
C GLN A 85 -15.26 6.23 -17.04
N ILE A 86 -15.66 7.50 -16.97
CA ILE A 86 -14.73 8.62 -17.07
C ILE A 86 -14.65 9.34 -15.73
N ILE A 87 -13.44 9.40 -15.17
CA ILE A 87 -13.14 10.24 -14.02
C ILE A 87 -12.80 11.63 -14.57
N GLN A 88 -13.62 12.61 -14.22
CA GLN A 88 -13.43 14.00 -14.66
C GLN A 88 -12.37 14.72 -13.83
N PRO A 89 -11.71 15.73 -14.39
CA PRO A 89 -10.83 16.64 -13.63
C PRO A 89 -11.55 17.22 -12.41
N GLU A 90 -10.95 17.03 -11.24
CA GLU A 90 -11.53 17.46 -9.97
C GLU A 90 -10.47 17.50 -8.86
N ARG A 91 -10.84 18.13 -7.73
CA ARG A 91 -10.09 18.18 -6.49
C ARG A 91 -10.66 17.16 -5.50
N PHE A 92 -9.93 16.07 -5.26
CA PHE A 92 -10.31 15.01 -4.33
C PHE A 92 -9.63 15.20 -2.98
N ILE A 93 -10.39 15.18 -1.91
CA ILE A 93 -9.83 15.22 -0.54
C ILE A 93 -9.27 13.84 -0.21
N ILE A 94 -8.03 13.78 0.23
CA ILE A 94 -7.42 12.55 0.76
C ILE A 94 -7.95 12.33 2.18
N LYS A 95 -8.79 11.34 2.37
CA LYS A 95 -9.40 11.04 3.67
C LYS A 95 -8.51 10.19 4.57
N GLN A 96 -7.70 9.33 3.96
CA GLN A 96 -6.85 8.40 4.67
C GLN A 96 -5.63 8.07 3.80
N VAL A 97 -4.50 7.85 4.44
CA VAL A 97 -3.26 7.36 3.82
C VAL A 97 -2.88 6.06 4.49
N ASN A 98 -2.76 4.99 3.71
CA ASN A 98 -2.29 3.68 4.17
C ASN A 98 -1.04 3.30 3.40
N ILE A 99 -0.17 2.58 4.10
CA ILE A 99 1.06 2.01 3.55
C ILE A 99 0.87 0.51 3.51
N ASP A 100 1.28 -0.11 2.41
CA ASP A 100 1.12 -1.54 2.17
C ASP A 100 2.31 -2.07 1.36
N GLU A 101 2.40 -3.38 1.19
CA GLU A 101 3.38 -4.07 0.36
C GLU A 101 2.65 -5.06 -0.55
N GLU A 102 3.07 -5.13 -1.79
CA GLU A 102 2.56 -6.10 -2.76
C GLU A 102 3.71 -7.00 -3.25
N MET A 103 3.54 -8.31 -3.16
CA MET A 103 4.48 -9.26 -3.74
C MET A 103 4.31 -9.28 -5.25
N ILE A 104 5.39 -9.02 -5.97
CA ILE A 104 5.40 -9.08 -7.42
C ILE A 104 5.76 -10.51 -7.84
N ALA A 105 4.81 -11.21 -8.40
CA ALA A 105 5.07 -12.51 -9.00
C ALA A 105 5.94 -12.29 -10.25
N LEU A 106 7.22 -12.57 -10.15
CA LEU A 106 8.11 -12.63 -11.32
C LEU A 106 7.64 -13.79 -12.20
N ARG A 107 7.19 -13.49 -13.40
CA ARG A 107 6.64 -14.45 -14.38
C ARG A 107 7.63 -15.54 -14.81
N ASN A 108 8.88 -15.46 -14.36
CA ASN A 108 9.99 -16.33 -14.77
C ASN A 108 10.64 -17.12 -13.63
N GLN A 109 10.02 -17.22 -12.45
CA GLN A 109 10.45 -18.27 -11.54
C GLN A 109 9.91 -19.60 -12.07
N THR A 110 10.67 -20.22 -12.95
CA THR A 110 10.58 -21.66 -13.17
C THR A 110 10.83 -22.29 -11.82
N THR A 111 9.77 -22.68 -11.15
CA THR A 111 9.88 -23.53 -9.97
C THR A 111 10.44 -24.85 -10.50
N GLN A 112 11.76 -25.00 -10.50
CA GLN A 112 12.37 -26.31 -10.61
C GLN A 112 12.00 -27.05 -9.33
N LEU A 113 10.87 -27.73 -9.39
CA LEU A 113 10.62 -28.84 -8.50
C LEU A 113 11.71 -29.86 -8.84
N ALA A 114 12.79 -29.83 -8.07
CA ALA A 114 13.76 -30.91 -8.06
C ALA A 114 13.05 -32.14 -7.47
N LEU A 115 12.37 -32.87 -8.33
CA LEU A 115 12.02 -34.26 -8.10
C LEU A 115 13.34 -35.04 -8.11
N ASN A 116 14.02 -35.05 -6.98
CA ASN A 116 15.07 -36.02 -6.73
C ASN A 116 14.42 -37.36 -6.35
N ASP A 117 13.84 -38.02 -7.36
CA ASP A 117 13.65 -39.45 -7.31
C ASP A 117 14.90 -40.13 -7.91
N ALA A 118 15.87 -40.38 -7.06
CA ALA A 118 16.84 -41.45 -7.26
C ALA A 118 17.51 -41.75 -5.92
N ILE A 119 16.84 -42.53 -5.08
CA ILE A 119 17.49 -43.24 -4.00
C ILE A 119 18.22 -44.40 -4.62
N THR A 120 19.50 -44.28 -4.89
CA THR A 120 20.42 -45.40 -5.02
C THR A 120 21.30 -45.44 -3.76
N PRO A 121 21.28 -46.55 -3.01
CA PRO A 121 22.14 -46.64 -1.81
C PRO A 121 23.50 -47.13 -2.26
N THR A 122 24.51 -46.29 -2.27
CA THR A 122 25.91 -46.78 -2.31
C THR A 122 26.84 -45.80 -1.61
N THR A 123 27.41 -46.34 -0.53
CA THR A 123 28.66 -45.99 0.15
C THR A 123 28.83 -44.61 0.74
N MET A 124 28.89 -44.61 2.06
CA MET A 124 29.39 -43.55 2.94
C MET A 124 30.76 -43.06 2.51
N THR A 125 30.86 -41.76 2.23
CA THR A 125 32.06 -40.95 2.54
C THR A 125 31.57 -39.57 2.98
N ASP A 126 32.00 -39.24 4.15
CA ASP A 126 31.72 -38.06 4.96
C ASP A 126 31.99 -36.76 4.17
N SER A 127 30.94 -36.05 3.82
CA SER A 127 30.96 -34.60 3.53
C SER A 127 29.52 -34.12 3.60
N THR A 128 29.10 -33.74 4.78
CA THR A 128 27.80 -33.09 5.00
C THR A 128 27.84 -31.70 4.38
N SER A 129 27.73 -31.62 3.06
CA SER A 129 27.39 -30.36 2.42
C SER A 129 25.92 -30.06 2.72
N ILE A 130 25.69 -29.27 3.74
CA ILE A 130 24.38 -28.66 3.96
C ILE A 130 24.18 -27.68 2.81
N ASN A 131 23.48 -28.11 1.77
CA ASN A 131 22.96 -27.20 0.76
C ASN A 131 21.94 -26.31 1.46
N MET A 132 22.39 -25.20 2.01
CA MET A 132 21.52 -24.08 2.36
C MET A 132 20.90 -23.59 1.06
N VAL A 133 19.70 -24.07 0.75
CA VAL A 133 18.86 -23.42 -0.25
C VAL A 133 18.54 -22.05 0.33
N ALA A 134 19.25 -21.04 -0.15
CA ALA A 134 18.90 -19.66 0.15
C ALA A 134 17.48 -19.47 -0.35
N TYR A 135 16.53 -19.35 0.57
CA TYR A 135 15.15 -19.04 0.24
C TYR A 135 15.13 -17.58 -0.22
N GLU A 136 15.23 -17.39 -1.53
CA GLU A 136 15.17 -16.09 -2.14
C GLU A 136 13.75 -15.54 -1.93
N ARG A 137 13.63 -14.44 -1.19
CA ARG A 137 12.32 -13.82 -0.96
C ARG A 137 11.78 -13.30 -2.28
N PRO A 138 10.46 -13.43 -2.52
CA PRO A 138 9.86 -12.81 -3.69
C PRO A 138 10.07 -11.30 -3.64
N ALA A 139 10.29 -10.68 -4.80
CA ALA A 139 10.38 -9.24 -4.91
C ALA A 139 9.08 -8.59 -4.42
N THR A 140 9.19 -7.56 -3.60
CA THR A 140 8.06 -6.81 -3.06
C THR A 140 8.13 -5.35 -3.52
N MET A 141 6.98 -4.73 -3.62
CA MET A 141 6.84 -3.32 -3.99
C MET A 141 6.04 -2.60 -2.91
N ASP A 142 6.63 -1.55 -2.35
CA ASP A 142 5.95 -0.71 -1.37
C ASP A 142 4.86 0.13 -2.02
N LEU A 143 3.70 0.17 -1.37
CA LEU A 143 2.52 0.88 -1.83
C LEU A 143 2.12 1.99 -0.89
N VAL A 144 1.62 3.08 -1.46
CA VAL A 144 0.91 4.14 -0.75
C VAL A 144 -0.49 4.25 -1.30
N HIS A 145 -1.49 4.02 -0.45
CA HIS A 145 -2.90 4.16 -0.77
C HIS A 145 -3.42 5.50 -0.28
N LEU A 146 -3.86 6.35 -1.18
CA LEU A 146 -4.51 7.63 -0.91
C LEU A 146 -6.01 7.47 -1.15
N TYR A 147 -6.81 7.32 -0.09
CA TYR A 147 -8.25 7.16 -0.18
C TYR A 147 -8.90 8.51 -0.49
N LEU A 148 -9.56 8.58 -1.62
CA LEU A 148 -10.09 9.80 -2.19
C LEU A 148 -11.56 9.99 -1.85
N HIS A 149 -11.96 11.25 -1.72
CA HIS A 149 -13.36 11.63 -1.51
C HIS A 149 -13.73 12.84 -2.36
N SER A 150 -14.84 12.70 -3.08
CA SER A 150 -15.52 13.79 -3.77
C SER A 150 -17.03 13.61 -3.62
N LYS A 151 -17.76 14.72 -3.54
CA LYS A 151 -19.22 14.72 -3.59
C LYS A 151 -19.75 14.56 -5.01
N GLN A 152 -18.99 15.02 -6.00
CA GLN A 152 -19.37 14.99 -7.40
C GLN A 152 -19.08 13.64 -8.05
N GLN A 153 -18.01 12.99 -7.62
CA GLN A 153 -17.56 11.69 -8.14
C GLN A 153 -17.34 10.67 -6.98
N PRO A 154 -18.40 10.26 -6.28
CA PRO A 154 -18.30 9.39 -5.10
C PRO A 154 -17.78 7.98 -5.44
N ASN A 155 -17.84 7.58 -6.71
CA ASN A 155 -17.35 6.29 -7.19
C ASN A 155 -15.81 6.22 -7.24
N VAL A 156 -15.10 7.35 -7.30
CA VAL A 156 -13.64 7.36 -7.24
C VAL A 156 -13.19 6.95 -5.85
N TYR A 157 -12.39 5.88 -5.78
CA TYR A 157 -12.09 5.23 -4.51
C TYR A 157 -10.74 5.64 -3.93
N ARG A 158 -9.67 5.38 -4.68
CA ARG A 158 -8.33 5.68 -4.21
C ARG A 158 -7.33 5.84 -5.36
N LEU A 159 -6.26 6.55 -5.07
CA LEU A 159 -5.04 6.55 -5.85
C LEU A 159 -4.01 5.71 -5.09
N THR A 160 -3.51 4.65 -5.70
CA THR A 160 -2.46 3.80 -5.15
C THR A 160 -1.20 4.02 -5.96
N CYS A 161 -0.09 4.37 -5.30
CA CYS A 161 1.19 4.57 -5.96
C CYS A 161 2.22 3.58 -5.43
N SER A 162 2.97 2.99 -6.33
CA SER A 162 4.07 2.05 -6.08
C SER A 162 5.41 2.76 -6.22
N GLY A 163 6.34 2.41 -5.35
CA GLY A 163 7.72 2.86 -5.44
C GLY A 163 8.57 1.96 -6.31
N SER A 164 9.82 1.85 -5.95
CA SER A 164 10.76 0.94 -6.59
C SER A 164 10.49 -0.50 -6.17
N LEU A 165 10.85 -1.43 -7.05
CA LEU A 165 10.85 -2.85 -6.73
C LEU A 165 11.94 -3.15 -5.69
N SER A 166 11.54 -3.77 -4.59
CA SER A 166 12.46 -4.32 -3.58
C SER A 166 12.79 -5.76 -3.93
N ASN A 167 13.99 -6.21 -3.63
CA ASN A 167 14.36 -7.62 -3.77
C ASN A 167 13.88 -8.49 -2.59
N GLY A 168 13.14 -7.91 -1.65
CA GLY A 168 12.66 -8.59 -0.45
C GLY A 168 13.74 -8.87 0.59
N SER A 169 14.91 -8.22 0.49
CA SER A 169 15.98 -8.34 1.48
C SER A 169 15.54 -7.79 2.84
N LEU A 170 15.94 -8.47 3.92
CA LEU A 170 15.71 -7.97 5.29
C LEU A 170 16.44 -6.65 5.59
N ALA A 171 17.47 -6.34 4.80
CA ALA A 171 18.22 -5.09 4.91
C ALA A 171 17.50 -3.90 4.25
N ASP A 172 16.47 -4.17 3.42
CA ASP A 172 15.70 -3.12 2.80
C ASP A 172 14.94 -2.33 3.87
N ILE A 173 15.17 -1.04 3.90
CA ILE A 173 14.46 -0.15 4.80
C ILE A 173 13.14 0.21 4.10
N PRO A 174 11.96 -0.12 4.67
CA PRO A 174 10.67 0.10 4.00
C PRO A 174 10.49 1.52 3.44
N ARG A 175 11.08 2.51 4.09
CA ARG A 175 11.02 3.91 3.66
C ARG A 175 11.82 4.23 2.39
N SER A 176 12.86 3.47 2.08
CA SER A 176 13.74 3.74 0.94
C SER A 176 13.06 3.50 -0.39
N TYR A 177 12.09 2.61 -0.41
CA TYR A 177 11.36 2.20 -1.62
C TYR A 177 9.95 2.76 -1.70
N ARG A 178 9.43 3.29 -0.59
CA ARG A 178 8.09 3.89 -0.55
C ARG A 178 8.08 5.21 -1.32
N PRO A 179 7.14 5.40 -2.28
CA PRO A 179 7.08 6.62 -3.05
C PRO A 179 6.71 7.80 -2.16
N GLN A 180 7.56 8.82 -2.15
CA GLN A 180 7.32 10.10 -1.49
C GLN A 180 6.53 11.03 -2.41
N ARG A 181 5.99 12.13 -1.89
CA ARG A 181 5.23 13.13 -2.64
C ARG A 181 5.88 13.49 -3.98
N GLN A 182 7.17 13.83 -3.97
CA GLN A 182 7.87 14.24 -5.17
C GLN A 182 7.91 13.15 -6.23
N GLN A 183 8.12 11.90 -5.82
CA GLN A 183 8.09 10.74 -6.72
C GLN A 183 6.69 10.50 -7.28
N ILE A 184 5.66 10.58 -6.42
CA ILE A 184 4.26 10.47 -6.85
C ILE A 184 3.91 11.57 -7.85
N GLN A 185 4.33 12.80 -7.60
CA GLN A 185 4.13 13.92 -8.55
C GLN A 185 4.84 13.67 -9.88
N HIS A 186 6.04 13.08 -9.86
CA HIS A 186 6.76 12.71 -11.07
C HIS A 186 6.03 11.61 -11.87
N ILE A 187 5.54 10.57 -11.18
CA ILE A 187 4.75 9.50 -11.81
C ILE A 187 3.47 10.05 -12.45
N LEU A 188 2.77 10.94 -11.74
CA LEU A 188 1.52 11.55 -12.21
C LEU A 188 1.76 12.54 -13.37
N GLY A 189 2.87 13.28 -13.35
CA GLY A 189 3.23 14.26 -14.35
C GLY A 189 2.11 15.26 -14.64
N LYS A 190 1.68 15.36 -15.91
CA LYS A 190 0.59 16.26 -16.33
C LYS A 190 -0.82 15.79 -15.93
N ILE A 191 -0.97 14.52 -15.52
CA ILE A 191 -2.28 13.94 -15.18
C ILE A 191 -2.84 14.58 -13.91
N GLY A 192 -1.98 14.86 -12.91
CA GLY A 192 -2.41 15.46 -11.66
C GLY A 192 -1.25 15.72 -10.70
N HIS A 193 -1.58 16.21 -9.51
CA HIS A 193 -0.60 16.45 -8.44
C HIS A 193 -1.27 16.48 -7.06
N ILE A 194 -0.46 16.49 -6.01
CA ILE A 194 -0.94 16.56 -4.63
C ILE A 194 -0.60 17.93 -4.06
N GLU A 195 -1.61 18.61 -3.52
CA GLU A 195 -1.51 19.90 -2.83
C GLU A 195 -1.65 19.71 -1.32
N SER A 196 -0.92 20.52 -0.56
CA SER A 196 -1.11 20.58 0.89
C SER A 196 -2.54 21.04 1.20
N GLY A 197 -3.16 20.42 2.20
CA GLY A 197 -4.45 20.89 2.72
C GLY A 197 -4.29 22.29 3.33
N THR A 198 -5.22 23.17 3.07
CA THR A 198 -5.33 24.51 3.73
C THR A 198 -6.04 24.35 5.07
#